data_f68048fc49f4e3e08e2e8b696932dbbd
#
_entry.id   f68048fc49f4e3e08e2e8b696932dbbd
#
_cell.length_a   1.000
_cell.length_b   1.000
_cell.length_c   1.000
_cell.angle_alpha   90.00
_cell.angle_beta   90.00
_cell.angle_gamma   90.00
#
_symmetry.space_group_name_H-M   'P 1'
#
loop_
_entity.id
_entity.type
_entity.pdbx_description
1 polymer ?
#
loop_
_entity_poly.entity_id
_entity_poly.type
_entity_poly.pdbx_seq_one_letter_code
_entity_poly.pdbx_strand_id
1 'polypeptide(L)'
;FDATKKYPVMVYVYGGSHAQLVNNRWLGGAGFFDIYMAQQGYVVFTLDNRGSDSRGKKFCEVTHRNLGVNEMADQMKGIEFLKSKSFVDADKIGVFGWSFGGFMTTSLITNHSDVFKVGVAGGPVIDWKYYEIMYGERYMDTPQENPEGYEKTSLLNKAKDLKGKLLIIHGAQDPVVVQQHSMNFIEACIKAGKQVDYFLYPNHEHNVGGRDRIHMYAKIADYFDLHLKK
;
A
#
# COMPACT_ATOMS: atom_id res chain seq x y z
N PHE A 1 -21.02 14.45 7.28
CA PHE A 1 -20.42 14.89 6.01
C PHE A 1 -21.00 16.23 5.58
N ASP A 2 -20.13 17.18 5.23
CA ASP A 2 -20.50 18.51 4.73
C ASP A 2 -19.82 18.70 3.36
N ALA A 3 -20.62 18.72 2.30
CA ALA A 3 -20.13 18.81 0.93
C ALA A 3 -19.47 20.16 0.57
N THR A 4 -19.58 21.16 1.46
CA THR A 4 -18.94 22.48 1.29
C THR A 4 -17.50 22.52 1.82
N LYS A 5 -17.11 21.52 2.61
CA LYS A 5 -15.78 21.37 3.20
C LYS A 5 -14.89 20.47 2.35
N LYS A 6 -13.58 20.60 2.51
CA LYS A 6 -12.60 19.67 1.96
C LYS A 6 -12.09 18.73 3.04
N TYR A 7 -11.91 17.47 2.65
CA TYR A 7 -11.47 16.41 3.54
C TYR A 7 -10.18 15.76 3.03
N PRO A 8 -9.26 15.41 3.94
CA PRO A 8 -8.12 14.58 3.58
C PRO A 8 -8.60 13.19 3.16
N VAL A 9 -7.80 12.52 2.35
CA VAL A 9 -8.11 11.19 1.81
C VAL A 9 -7.18 10.14 2.38
N MET A 10 -7.74 9.02 2.81
CA MET A 10 -7.02 7.77 3.02
C MET A 10 -7.41 6.79 1.92
N VAL A 11 -6.46 6.45 1.05
CA VAL A 11 -6.61 5.35 0.10
C VAL A 11 -6.22 4.06 0.79
N TYR A 12 -7.15 3.11 0.92
CA TYR A 12 -6.84 1.75 1.34
C TYR A 12 -6.61 0.90 0.10
N VAL A 13 -5.42 0.33 -0.05
CA VAL A 13 -5.04 -0.48 -1.20
C VAL A 13 -4.58 -1.86 -0.78
N TYR A 14 -5.05 -2.89 -1.49
CA TYR A 14 -4.37 -4.18 -1.53
C TYR A 14 -3.69 -4.35 -2.89
N GLY A 15 -4.45 -4.34 -3.96
CA GLY A 15 -3.97 -4.32 -5.34
C GLY A 15 -3.53 -5.66 -5.89
N GLY A 16 -3.26 -6.63 -5.01
CA GLY A 16 -2.66 -7.92 -5.36
C GLY A 16 -3.58 -8.85 -6.12
N SER A 17 -2.95 -9.80 -6.77
CA SER A 17 -3.62 -10.86 -7.52
C SER A 17 -4.59 -11.65 -6.65
N HIS A 18 -5.75 -11.99 -7.20
CA HIS A 18 -6.85 -12.73 -6.55
C HIS A 18 -7.51 -12.02 -5.36
N ALA A 19 -7.21 -10.75 -5.10
CA ALA A 19 -7.93 -9.98 -4.09
C ALA A 19 -9.06 -9.17 -4.72
N GLN A 20 -10.23 -9.21 -4.11
CA GLN A 20 -11.35 -8.33 -4.42
C GLN A 20 -11.81 -7.68 -3.11
N LEU A 21 -11.56 -6.39 -2.96
CA LEU A 21 -11.95 -5.61 -1.79
C LEU A 21 -13.37 -5.06 -1.91
N VAL A 22 -13.69 -4.53 -3.09
CA VAL A 22 -15.01 -3.95 -3.37
C VAL A 22 -15.96 -5.03 -3.87
N ASN A 23 -17.01 -5.31 -3.11
CA ASN A 23 -17.96 -6.38 -3.42
C ASN A 23 -19.37 -6.03 -2.98
N ASN A 24 -20.35 -6.83 -3.46
CA ASN A 24 -21.77 -6.61 -3.16
C ASN A 24 -22.16 -7.18 -1.77
N ARG A 25 -21.65 -6.56 -0.72
CA ARG A 25 -22.00 -6.84 0.67
C ARG A 25 -22.11 -5.53 1.45
N TRP A 26 -22.49 -5.64 2.75
CA TRP A 26 -22.63 -4.48 3.61
C TRP A 26 -21.37 -3.60 3.55
N LEU A 27 -21.54 -2.29 3.40
CA LEU A 27 -20.47 -1.28 3.27
C LEU A 27 -19.52 -1.51 2.08
N GLY A 28 -19.94 -2.25 1.06
CA GLY A 28 -19.10 -2.53 -0.11
C GLY A 28 -17.86 -3.38 0.18
N GLY A 29 -17.74 -3.91 1.40
CA GLY A 29 -16.57 -4.65 1.88
C GLY A 29 -15.62 -3.84 2.76
N ALA A 30 -15.93 -2.56 3.04
CA ALA A 30 -15.12 -1.73 3.95
C ALA A 30 -15.03 -2.35 5.35
N GLY A 31 -13.82 -2.29 5.93
CA GLY A 31 -13.54 -2.78 7.28
C GLY A 31 -13.92 -1.77 8.36
N PHE A 32 -13.90 -2.21 9.63
CA PHE A 32 -14.17 -1.31 10.75
C PHE A 32 -13.18 -0.14 10.85
N PHE A 33 -11.93 -0.34 10.46
CA PHE A 33 -10.94 0.73 10.45
C PHE A 33 -11.25 1.80 9.41
N ASP A 34 -11.78 1.42 8.26
CA ASP A 34 -12.20 2.36 7.21
C ASP A 34 -13.35 3.25 7.72
N ILE A 35 -14.30 2.64 8.44
CA ILE A 35 -15.42 3.36 9.07
C ILE A 35 -14.90 4.31 10.14
N TYR A 36 -13.97 3.86 10.98
CA TYR A 36 -13.36 4.69 12.01
C TYR A 36 -12.68 5.91 11.39
N MET A 37 -11.87 5.74 10.36
CA MET A 37 -11.19 6.84 9.68
C MET A 37 -12.18 7.81 9.02
N ALA A 38 -13.29 7.30 8.45
CA ALA A 38 -14.35 8.15 7.94
C ALA A 38 -14.99 9.01 9.04
N GLN A 39 -15.22 8.44 10.23
CA GLN A 39 -15.70 9.19 11.41
C GLN A 39 -14.69 10.21 11.93
N GLN A 40 -13.39 9.95 11.73
CA GLN A 40 -12.33 10.91 12.03
C GLN A 40 -12.22 12.03 10.97
N GLY A 41 -13.08 12.06 9.96
CA GLY A 41 -13.15 13.13 8.97
C GLY A 41 -12.26 12.89 7.75
N TYR A 42 -11.95 11.66 7.41
CA TYR A 42 -11.31 11.29 6.15
C TYR A 42 -12.34 10.86 5.10
N VAL A 43 -12.08 11.14 3.85
CA VAL A 43 -12.63 10.36 2.75
C VAL A 43 -11.80 9.08 2.65
N VAL A 44 -12.45 7.93 2.83
CA VAL A 44 -11.79 6.64 2.66
C VAL A 44 -12.16 6.08 1.30
N PHE A 45 -11.15 5.68 0.54
CA PHE A 45 -11.33 5.22 -0.84
C PHE A 45 -10.61 3.90 -1.07
N THR A 46 -11.29 2.99 -1.74
CA THR A 46 -10.76 1.70 -2.17
C THR A 46 -11.15 1.43 -3.62
N LEU A 47 -10.21 0.92 -4.40
CA LEU A 47 -10.41 0.55 -5.79
C LEU A 47 -9.74 -0.81 -6.06
N ASP A 48 -10.49 -1.72 -6.69
CA ASP A 48 -9.96 -2.95 -7.25
C ASP A 48 -9.41 -2.69 -8.65
N ASN A 49 -8.10 -2.69 -8.77
CA ASN A 49 -7.38 -2.51 -10.03
C ASN A 49 -7.36 -3.79 -10.87
N ARG A 50 -6.90 -3.70 -12.10
CA ARG A 50 -6.54 -4.87 -12.91
C ARG A 50 -5.55 -5.74 -12.15
N GLY A 51 -5.67 -7.06 -12.31
CA GLY A 51 -4.99 -8.05 -11.47
C GLY A 51 -5.87 -8.60 -10.36
N SER A 52 -6.91 -7.86 -9.92
CA SER A 52 -7.88 -8.37 -8.94
C SER A 52 -8.80 -9.43 -9.55
N ASP A 53 -9.48 -10.18 -8.66
CA ASP A 53 -10.27 -11.34 -9.04
C ASP A 53 -11.68 -11.00 -9.55
N SER A 54 -12.39 -12.04 -9.99
CA SER A 54 -13.83 -12.03 -10.33
C SER A 54 -14.24 -11.18 -11.53
N ARG A 55 -13.28 -10.77 -12.39
CA ARG A 55 -13.53 -9.97 -13.61
C ARG A 55 -13.02 -10.64 -14.88
N GLY A 56 -12.69 -11.93 -14.79
CA GLY A 56 -12.24 -12.76 -15.90
C GLY A 56 -10.74 -12.70 -16.18
N LYS A 57 -10.28 -13.69 -16.96
CA LYS A 57 -8.87 -13.98 -17.20
C LYS A 57 -8.07 -12.77 -17.67
N LYS A 58 -8.54 -12.06 -18.69
CA LYS A 58 -7.84 -10.90 -19.26
C LYS A 58 -7.62 -9.77 -18.24
N PHE A 59 -8.54 -9.60 -17.31
CA PHE A 59 -8.43 -8.59 -16.25
C PHE A 59 -7.43 -9.03 -15.18
N CYS A 60 -7.43 -10.30 -14.83
CA CYS A 60 -6.55 -10.86 -13.79
C CYS A 60 -5.10 -10.99 -14.27
N GLU A 61 -4.87 -11.53 -15.47
CA GLU A 61 -3.54 -11.90 -15.95
C GLU A 61 -2.72 -10.75 -16.55
N VAL A 62 -3.29 -9.56 -16.69
CA VAL A 62 -2.57 -8.41 -17.28
C VAL A 62 -1.34 -7.98 -16.47
N THR A 63 -1.25 -8.41 -15.21
CA THR A 63 -0.15 -8.11 -14.29
C THR A 63 1.00 -9.12 -14.36
N HIS A 64 0.80 -10.23 -15.09
CA HIS A 64 1.84 -11.25 -15.25
C HIS A 64 3.15 -10.64 -15.76
N ARG A 65 4.26 -10.98 -15.09
CA ARG A 65 5.63 -10.50 -15.30
C ARG A 65 5.86 -9.00 -14.96
N ASN A 66 4.82 -8.28 -14.51
CA ASN A 66 4.88 -6.84 -14.27
C ASN A 66 4.06 -6.41 -13.02
N LEU A 67 4.19 -7.15 -11.91
CA LEU A 67 3.47 -6.82 -10.67
C LEU A 67 3.70 -5.36 -10.26
N GLY A 68 2.63 -4.66 -9.91
CA GLY A 68 2.65 -3.26 -9.49
C GLY A 68 2.56 -2.24 -10.62
N VAL A 69 2.74 -2.63 -11.88
CA VAL A 69 2.75 -1.67 -13.01
C VAL A 69 1.33 -1.27 -13.41
N ASN A 70 0.50 -2.24 -13.77
CA ASN A 70 -0.90 -1.99 -14.13
C ASN A 70 -1.73 -1.59 -12.91
N GLU A 71 -1.45 -2.20 -11.77
CA GLU A 71 -2.10 -1.91 -10.50
C GLU A 71 -1.91 -0.43 -10.13
N MET A 72 -0.68 0.07 -10.18
CA MET A 72 -0.38 1.47 -9.89
C MET A 72 -1.05 2.42 -10.90
N ALA A 73 -1.03 2.09 -12.19
CA ALA A 73 -1.68 2.91 -13.22
C ALA A 73 -3.19 3.04 -12.97
N ASP A 74 -3.85 1.95 -12.57
CA ASP A 74 -5.29 1.97 -12.27
C ASP A 74 -5.58 2.71 -10.96
N GLN A 75 -4.75 2.56 -9.92
CA GLN A 75 -4.87 3.35 -8.68
C GLN A 75 -4.78 4.85 -8.99
N MET A 76 -3.90 5.26 -9.90
CA MET A 76 -3.80 6.67 -10.30
C MET A 76 -5.05 7.17 -11.04
N LYS A 77 -5.79 6.30 -11.77
CA LYS A 77 -7.13 6.66 -12.29
C LYS A 77 -8.14 6.90 -11.17
N GLY A 78 -8.05 6.11 -10.10
CA GLY A 78 -8.82 6.37 -8.88
C GLY A 78 -8.49 7.72 -8.25
N ILE A 79 -7.22 8.11 -8.25
CA ILE A 79 -6.79 9.43 -7.75
C ILE A 79 -7.33 10.57 -8.64
N GLU A 80 -7.33 10.42 -9.97
CA GLU A 80 -7.95 11.39 -10.88
C GLU A 80 -9.44 11.58 -10.55
N PHE A 81 -10.16 10.46 -10.32
CA PHE A 81 -11.56 10.50 -9.90
C PHE A 81 -11.74 11.22 -8.57
N LEU A 82 -10.91 10.94 -7.56
CA LEU A 82 -10.98 11.61 -6.26
C LEU A 82 -10.75 13.11 -6.40
N LYS A 83 -9.73 13.52 -7.15
CA LYS A 83 -9.42 14.94 -7.39
C LYS A 83 -10.54 15.70 -8.12
N SER A 84 -11.43 15.01 -8.83
CA SER A 84 -12.61 15.61 -9.45
C SER A 84 -13.74 15.96 -8.48
N LYS A 85 -13.65 15.53 -7.21
CA LYS A 85 -14.68 15.77 -6.19
C LYS A 85 -14.40 17.05 -5.43
N SER A 86 -15.37 17.94 -5.34
CA SER A 86 -15.23 19.25 -4.67
C SER A 86 -14.86 19.15 -3.18
N PHE A 87 -15.29 18.07 -2.53
CA PHE A 87 -15.06 17.80 -1.11
C PHE A 87 -13.71 17.11 -0.82
N VAL A 88 -12.91 16.81 -1.83
CA VAL A 88 -11.58 16.20 -1.66
C VAL A 88 -10.52 17.28 -1.54
N ASP A 89 -9.67 17.20 -0.52
CA ASP A 89 -8.44 17.97 -0.42
C ASP A 89 -7.33 17.23 -1.21
N ALA A 90 -7.08 17.70 -2.43
CA ALA A 90 -6.13 17.08 -3.34
C ALA A 90 -4.66 17.14 -2.86
N ASP A 91 -4.36 18.03 -1.91
CA ASP A 91 -3.03 18.18 -1.31
C ASP A 91 -2.84 17.30 -0.08
N LYS A 92 -3.91 16.65 0.39
CA LYS A 92 -3.94 15.82 1.59
C LYS A 92 -4.39 14.39 1.28
N ILE A 93 -3.63 13.70 0.43
CA ILE A 93 -3.87 12.30 0.07
C ILE A 93 -2.79 11.42 0.68
N GLY A 94 -3.21 10.41 1.44
CA GLY A 94 -2.36 9.36 1.97
C GLY A 94 -2.82 7.98 1.52
N VAL A 95 -1.97 6.98 1.71
CA VAL A 95 -2.23 5.59 1.31
C VAL A 95 -1.84 4.62 2.41
N PHE A 96 -2.66 3.60 2.62
CA PHE A 96 -2.41 2.51 3.56
C PHE A 96 -2.69 1.17 2.89
N GLY A 97 -1.83 0.20 3.13
CA GLY A 97 -2.03 -1.17 2.70
C GLY A 97 -1.12 -2.16 3.41
N TRP A 98 -1.50 -3.44 3.37
CA TRP A 98 -0.82 -4.54 4.05
C TRP A 98 -0.34 -5.59 3.05
N SER A 99 0.83 -6.19 3.26
CA SER A 99 1.38 -7.24 2.41
C SER A 99 1.61 -6.74 0.96
N PHE A 100 0.95 -7.31 -0.03
CA PHE A 100 0.91 -6.73 -1.38
C PHE A 100 0.43 -5.27 -1.36
N GLY A 101 -0.52 -4.93 -0.48
CA GLY A 101 -0.93 -3.55 -0.24
C GLY A 101 0.17 -2.68 0.35
N GLY A 102 1.07 -3.25 1.14
CA GLY A 102 2.30 -2.59 1.60
C GLY A 102 3.28 -2.31 0.45
N PHE A 103 3.45 -3.28 -0.47
CA PHE A 103 4.17 -3.08 -1.72
C PHE A 103 3.54 -1.95 -2.54
N MET A 104 2.22 -1.97 -2.73
CA MET A 104 1.50 -0.92 -3.46
C MET A 104 1.62 0.44 -2.79
N THR A 105 1.50 0.51 -1.47
CA THR A 105 1.70 1.75 -0.69
C THR A 105 3.08 2.33 -0.93
N THR A 106 4.12 1.52 -0.80
CA THR A 106 5.50 1.94 -1.01
C THR A 106 5.74 2.34 -2.48
N SER A 107 5.17 1.58 -3.43
CA SER A 107 5.20 1.92 -4.87
C SER A 107 4.57 3.27 -5.15
N LEU A 108 3.36 3.52 -4.63
CA LEU A 108 2.60 4.74 -4.88
C LEU A 108 3.29 5.97 -4.29
N ILE A 109 3.74 5.90 -3.02
CA ILE A 109 4.36 7.06 -2.37
C ILE A 109 5.76 7.40 -2.94
N THR A 110 6.46 6.43 -3.53
CA THR A 110 7.76 6.69 -4.16
C THR A 110 7.62 7.14 -5.60
N ASN A 111 6.75 6.50 -6.42
CA ASN A 111 6.60 6.87 -7.82
C ASN A 111 5.69 8.10 -8.05
N HIS A 112 4.77 8.39 -7.11
CA HIS A 112 3.83 9.52 -7.17
C HIS A 112 3.92 10.39 -5.90
N SER A 113 5.14 10.77 -5.56
CA SER A 113 5.46 11.56 -4.37
C SER A 113 4.92 13.00 -4.40
N ASP A 114 4.49 13.48 -5.53
CA ASP A 114 3.72 14.71 -5.72
C ASP A 114 2.27 14.57 -5.24
N VAL A 115 1.71 13.37 -5.27
CA VAL A 115 0.33 13.06 -4.88
C VAL A 115 0.25 12.59 -3.42
N PHE A 116 0.96 11.51 -3.09
CA PHE A 116 0.86 10.88 -1.78
C PHE A 116 1.81 11.54 -0.78
N LYS A 117 1.22 12.16 0.26
CA LYS A 117 1.96 12.87 1.31
C LYS A 117 2.33 11.96 2.48
N VAL A 118 1.49 10.96 2.73
CA VAL A 118 1.64 9.99 3.82
C VAL A 118 1.40 8.59 3.30
N GLY A 119 2.23 7.64 3.71
CA GLY A 119 2.04 6.22 3.48
C GLY A 119 2.23 5.42 4.76
N VAL A 120 1.40 4.38 4.95
CA VAL A 120 1.64 3.36 5.97
C VAL A 120 1.65 2.00 5.28
N ALA A 121 2.82 1.37 5.25
CA ALA A 121 3.05 0.08 4.61
C ALA A 121 3.22 -1.02 5.65
N GLY A 122 2.25 -1.91 5.76
CA GLY A 122 2.32 -3.04 6.68
C GLY A 122 2.88 -4.29 6.00
N GLY A 123 3.89 -4.94 6.58
CA GLY A 123 4.52 -6.15 6.06
C GLY A 123 4.82 -6.06 4.55
N PRO A 124 5.47 -4.99 4.07
CA PRO A 124 5.55 -4.73 2.64
C PRO A 124 6.52 -5.67 1.92
N VAL A 125 6.09 -6.26 0.80
CA VAL A 125 7.04 -6.80 -0.16
C VAL A 125 7.80 -5.62 -0.80
N ILE A 126 9.11 -5.68 -0.83
CA ILE A 126 9.97 -4.61 -1.36
C ILE A 126 10.66 -5.03 -2.65
N ASP A 127 11.08 -6.27 -2.71
CA ASP A 127 11.68 -6.86 -3.91
C ASP A 127 11.17 -8.29 -4.07
N TRP A 128 10.61 -8.59 -5.22
CA TRP A 128 10.03 -9.91 -5.50
C TRP A 128 11.07 -11.04 -5.52
N LYS A 129 12.35 -10.72 -5.67
CA LYS A 129 13.46 -11.68 -5.55
C LYS A 129 13.62 -12.27 -4.13
N TYR A 130 13.11 -11.60 -3.11
CA TYR A 130 13.17 -12.05 -1.72
C TYR A 130 11.88 -12.72 -1.25
N TYR A 131 10.85 -12.70 -2.10
CA TYR A 131 9.56 -13.29 -1.76
C TYR A 131 9.57 -14.79 -2.06
N GLU A 132 8.62 -15.52 -1.44
CA GLU A 132 8.54 -16.97 -1.63
C GLU A 132 8.25 -17.32 -3.12
N ILE A 133 8.90 -18.37 -3.62
CA ILE A 133 8.92 -18.69 -5.05
C ILE A 133 7.56 -19.13 -5.59
N MET A 134 6.73 -19.80 -4.78
CA MET A 134 5.39 -20.27 -5.18
C MET A 134 4.47 -19.13 -5.61
N TYR A 135 4.62 -17.97 -4.99
CA TYR A 135 3.91 -16.75 -5.39
C TYR A 135 4.73 -15.97 -6.43
N GLY A 136 5.99 -15.68 -6.12
CA GLY A 136 6.84 -14.83 -6.94
C GLY A 136 6.93 -15.36 -8.38
N GLU A 137 7.29 -16.61 -8.58
CA GLU A 137 7.46 -17.19 -9.91
C GLU A 137 6.13 -17.42 -10.64
N ARG A 138 5.03 -17.65 -9.91
CA ARG A 138 3.69 -17.75 -10.52
C ARG A 138 3.30 -16.47 -11.27
N TYR A 139 3.65 -15.31 -10.74
CA TYR A 139 3.24 -14.02 -11.30
C TYR A 139 4.33 -13.29 -12.06
N MET A 140 5.60 -13.64 -11.83
CA MET A 140 6.75 -12.94 -12.40
C MET A 140 7.64 -13.82 -13.25
N ASP A 141 7.37 -15.13 -13.36
CA ASP A 141 8.30 -16.17 -13.81
C ASP A 141 9.58 -16.16 -12.96
N THR A 142 10.62 -16.90 -13.36
CA THR A 142 11.89 -16.87 -12.62
C THR A 142 12.63 -15.54 -12.84
N PRO A 143 13.51 -15.12 -11.92
CA PRO A 143 14.36 -13.94 -12.13
C PRO A 143 15.26 -14.04 -13.37
N GLN A 144 15.59 -15.26 -13.80
CA GLN A 144 16.39 -15.51 -15.00
C GLN A 144 15.58 -15.32 -16.28
N GLU A 145 14.28 -15.67 -16.28
CA GLU A 145 13.38 -15.52 -17.42
C GLU A 145 12.79 -14.12 -17.55
N ASN A 146 12.73 -13.36 -16.44
CA ASN A 146 12.15 -12.03 -16.39
C ASN A 146 13.01 -11.02 -15.60
N PRO A 147 14.31 -10.89 -15.88
CA PRO A 147 15.19 -10.01 -15.10
C PRO A 147 14.74 -8.54 -15.12
N GLU A 148 14.24 -8.07 -16.26
CA GLU A 148 13.75 -6.69 -16.41
C GLU A 148 12.50 -6.41 -15.56
N GLY A 149 11.56 -7.37 -15.48
CA GLY A 149 10.37 -7.24 -14.65
C GLY A 149 10.72 -7.13 -13.17
N TYR A 150 11.62 -7.99 -12.69
CA TYR A 150 12.09 -7.92 -11.30
C TYR A 150 12.84 -6.62 -10.99
N GLU A 151 13.69 -6.17 -11.89
CA GLU A 151 14.44 -4.92 -11.70
C GLU A 151 13.51 -3.69 -11.70
N LYS A 152 12.56 -3.64 -12.64
CA LYS A 152 11.61 -2.55 -12.78
C LYS A 152 10.71 -2.39 -11.55
N THR A 153 10.34 -3.50 -10.92
CA THR A 153 9.39 -3.54 -9.81
C THR A 153 10.06 -3.54 -8.44
N SER A 154 11.38 -3.64 -8.37
CA SER A 154 12.13 -3.53 -7.12
C SER A 154 12.01 -2.13 -6.53
N LEU A 155 11.49 -2.03 -5.31
CA LEU A 155 11.32 -0.75 -4.62
C LEU A 155 12.63 -0.23 -4.01
N LEU A 156 13.66 -1.06 -3.92
CA LEU A 156 15.00 -0.62 -3.49
C LEU A 156 15.52 0.51 -4.37
N ASN A 157 15.26 0.41 -5.68
CA ASN A 157 15.67 1.43 -6.66
C ASN A 157 14.86 2.73 -6.55
N LYS A 158 13.72 2.70 -5.85
CA LYS A 158 12.80 3.83 -5.67
C LYS A 158 12.96 4.57 -4.34
N ALA A 159 13.77 4.07 -3.43
CA ALA A 159 13.98 4.70 -2.13
C ALA A 159 14.39 6.17 -2.24
N LYS A 160 15.23 6.52 -3.23
CA LYS A 160 15.69 7.90 -3.52
C LYS A 160 14.55 8.87 -3.88
N ASP A 161 13.44 8.35 -4.40
CA ASP A 161 12.30 9.14 -4.89
C ASP A 161 11.28 9.42 -3.78
N LEU A 162 11.46 8.85 -2.58
CA LEU A 162 10.60 9.10 -1.42
C LEU A 162 10.67 10.58 -1.00
N LYS A 163 9.51 11.27 -0.98
CA LYS A 163 9.37 12.64 -0.49
C LYS A 163 8.34 12.77 0.63
N GLY A 164 7.31 11.93 0.61
CA GLY A 164 6.28 11.89 1.65
C GLY A 164 6.77 11.23 2.94
N LYS A 165 5.90 11.21 3.94
CA LYS A 165 6.12 10.52 5.21
C LYS A 165 5.71 9.07 5.08
N LEU A 166 6.62 8.14 5.31
CA LEU A 166 6.37 6.71 5.23
C LEU A 166 6.64 6.03 6.57
N LEU A 167 5.62 5.34 7.07
CA LEU A 167 5.74 4.41 8.20
C LEU A 167 5.67 2.97 7.67
N ILE A 168 6.67 2.17 7.98
CA ILE A 168 6.65 0.73 7.77
C ILE A 168 6.31 0.04 9.09
N ILE A 169 5.34 -0.86 9.06
CA ILE A 169 4.95 -1.70 10.20
C ILE A 169 5.26 -3.15 9.84
N HIS A 170 5.89 -3.91 10.75
CA HIS A 170 6.23 -5.32 10.48
C HIS A 170 6.05 -6.19 11.72
N GLY A 171 5.65 -7.44 11.54
CA GLY A 171 5.71 -8.48 12.57
C GLY A 171 7.12 -9.08 12.63
N ALA A 172 7.72 -9.16 13.82
CA ALA A 172 9.09 -9.68 13.95
C ALA A 172 9.24 -11.16 13.59
N GLN A 173 8.14 -11.90 13.63
CA GLN A 173 8.09 -13.34 13.35
C GLN A 173 7.41 -13.63 12.00
N ASP A 174 7.36 -12.67 11.09
CA ASP A 174 6.69 -12.80 9.78
C ASP A 174 7.39 -13.84 8.90
N PRO A 175 6.78 -15.01 8.64
CA PRO A 175 7.35 -16.03 7.78
C PRO A 175 6.95 -15.87 6.31
N VAL A 176 6.02 -14.95 6.01
CA VAL A 176 5.46 -14.74 4.67
C VAL A 176 6.22 -13.64 3.94
N VAL A 177 6.28 -12.46 4.55
CA VAL A 177 7.13 -11.36 4.09
C VAL A 177 8.24 -11.20 5.11
N VAL A 178 9.38 -11.83 4.87
CA VAL A 178 10.48 -11.81 5.83
C VAL A 178 10.97 -10.40 6.11
N GLN A 179 11.36 -10.13 7.35
CA GLN A 179 11.75 -8.80 7.82
C GLN A 179 12.85 -8.14 6.96
N GLN A 180 13.64 -8.95 6.24
CA GLN A 180 14.66 -8.48 5.32
C GLN A 180 14.13 -7.49 4.27
N HIS A 181 12.87 -7.63 3.80
CA HIS A 181 12.24 -6.66 2.90
C HIS A 181 12.30 -5.24 3.48
N SER A 182 11.81 -5.08 4.71
CA SER A 182 11.80 -3.78 5.39
C SER A 182 13.21 -3.28 5.69
N MET A 183 14.10 -4.14 6.17
CA MET A 183 15.48 -3.75 6.50
C MET A 183 16.25 -3.28 5.27
N ASN A 184 16.14 -3.96 4.15
CA ASN A 184 16.81 -3.57 2.91
C ASN A 184 16.26 -2.24 2.36
N PHE A 185 14.95 -1.99 2.51
CA PHE A 185 14.37 -0.71 2.08
C PHE A 185 14.83 0.46 2.98
N ILE A 186 14.88 0.23 4.31
CA ILE A 186 15.40 1.22 5.26
C ILE A 186 16.87 1.55 4.93
N GLU A 187 17.68 0.53 4.66
CA GLU A 187 19.07 0.73 4.25
C GLU A 187 19.17 1.53 2.94
N ALA A 188 18.34 1.22 1.95
CA ALA A 188 18.29 1.98 0.70
C ALA A 188 17.87 3.44 0.93
N CYS A 189 16.92 3.70 1.83
CA CYS A 189 16.52 5.05 2.24
C CYS A 189 17.70 5.79 2.92
N ILE A 190 18.40 5.15 3.84
CA ILE A 190 19.57 5.73 4.52
C ILE A 190 20.65 6.14 3.48
N LYS A 191 20.99 5.24 2.55
CA LYS A 191 21.95 5.50 1.47
C LYS A 191 21.50 6.67 0.56
N ALA A 192 20.20 6.84 0.38
CA ALA A 192 19.62 7.93 -0.40
C ALA A 192 19.39 9.23 0.40
N GLY A 193 19.71 9.25 1.70
CA GLY A 193 19.47 10.40 2.58
C GLY A 193 17.98 10.66 2.85
N LYS A 194 17.16 9.60 2.81
CA LYS A 194 15.71 9.67 3.05
C LYS A 194 15.35 9.15 4.44
N GLN A 195 14.35 9.78 5.05
CA GLN A 195 13.81 9.34 6.35
C GLN A 195 12.60 8.45 6.13
N VAL A 196 12.56 7.34 6.86
CA VAL A 196 11.44 6.40 6.93
C VAL A 196 11.24 5.99 8.38
N ASP A 197 9.99 5.96 8.82
CA ASP A 197 9.63 5.49 10.16
C ASP A 197 9.41 3.98 10.14
N TYR A 198 9.79 3.30 11.22
CA TYR A 198 9.64 1.85 11.34
C TYR A 198 9.06 1.47 12.70
N PHE A 199 8.05 0.59 12.69
CA PHE A 199 7.50 0.03 13.92
C PHE A 199 7.38 -1.48 13.84
N LEU A 200 7.98 -2.16 14.81
CA LEU A 200 8.03 -3.61 14.90
C LEU A 200 7.07 -4.12 15.96
N TYR A 201 6.28 -5.15 15.61
CA TYR A 201 5.47 -5.93 16.55
C TYR A 201 6.19 -7.24 16.90
N PRO A 202 6.83 -7.34 18.09
CA PRO A 202 7.79 -8.43 18.40
C PRO A 202 7.20 -9.83 18.39
N ASN A 203 5.92 -9.97 18.78
CA ASN A 203 5.25 -11.25 18.96
C ASN A 203 4.25 -11.58 17.86
N HIS A 204 4.35 -10.90 16.70
CA HIS A 204 3.43 -11.10 15.59
C HIS A 204 4.13 -11.64 14.35
N GLU A 205 3.43 -12.52 13.68
CA GLU A 205 3.73 -13.01 12.35
C GLU A 205 3.28 -11.97 11.28
N HIS A 206 2.87 -12.44 10.10
CA HIS A 206 2.48 -11.58 8.98
C HIS A 206 1.33 -10.61 9.31
N ASN A 207 0.41 -11.01 10.19
CA ASN A 207 -0.71 -10.18 10.59
C ASN A 207 -0.68 -9.86 12.08
N VAL A 208 -0.86 -8.58 12.42
CA VAL A 208 -1.07 -8.18 13.81
C VAL A 208 -2.48 -8.51 14.23
N GLY A 209 -2.63 -9.37 15.22
CA GLY A 209 -3.91 -9.90 15.72
C GLY A 209 -4.29 -9.45 17.12
N GLY A 210 -5.47 -9.89 17.58
CA GLY A 210 -5.92 -9.68 18.95
C GLY A 210 -6.01 -8.21 19.36
N ARG A 211 -5.65 -7.91 20.62
CA ARG A 211 -5.67 -6.54 21.16
C ARG A 211 -4.63 -5.64 20.52
N ASP A 212 -3.51 -6.18 20.07
CA ASP A 212 -2.43 -5.40 19.46
C ASP A 212 -2.84 -4.82 18.09
N ARG A 213 -3.86 -5.40 17.44
CA ARG A 213 -4.47 -4.80 16.25
C ARG A 213 -5.10 -3.43 16.55
N ILE A 214 -5.68 -3.25 17.71
CA ILE A 214 -6.24 -1.95 18.14
C ILE A 214 -5.12 -0.93 18.27
N HIS A 215 -4.01 -1.32 18.92
CA HIS A 215 -2.82 -0.47 19.03
C HIS A 215 -2.26 -0.12 17.65
N MET A 216 -2.19 -1.09 16.73
CA MET A 216 -1.73 -0.86 15.36
C MET A 216 -2.60 0.14 14.62
N TYR A 217 -3.93 -0.01 14.67
CA TYR A 217 -4.84 0.91 14.00
C TYR A 217 -4.80 2.31 14.62
N ALA A 218 -4.67 2.43 15.94
CA ALA A 218 -4.44 3.72 16.60
C ALA A 218 -3.17 4.38 16.09
N LYS A 219 -2.06 3.64 16.01
CA LYS A 219 -0.77 4.13 15.47
C LYS A 219 -0.90 4.60 14.02
N ILE A 220 -1.63 3.87 13.18
CA ILE A 220 -1.88 4.25 11.78
C ILE A 220 -2.69 5.56 11.73
N ALA A 221 -3.78 5.65 12.50
CA ALA A 221 -4.62 6.85 12.56
C ALA A 221 -3.83 8.08 13.03
N ASP A 222 -3.06 7.92 14.12
CA ASP A 222 -2.21 8.99 14.66
C ASP A 222 -1.17 9.47 13.64
N TYR A 223 -0.59 8.55 12.87
CA TYR A 223 0.39 8.88 11.83
C TYR A 223 -0.25 9.68 10.69
N PHE A 224 -1.45 9.28 10.25
CA PHE A 224 -2.23 10.05 9.27
C PHE A 224 -2.60 11.43 9.81
N ASP A 225 -3.12 11.50 11.04
CA ASP A 225 -3.53 12.78 11.66
C ASP A 225 -2.35 13.73 11.81
N LEU A 226 -1.19 13.22 12.22
CA LEU A 226 0.02 14.02 12.42
C LEU A 226 0.53 14.64 11.11
N HIS A 227 0.40 13.94 10.00
CA HIS A 227 1.06 14.31 8.75
C HIS A 227 0.12 14.76 7.63
N LEU A 228 -1.20 14.57 7.76
CA LEU A 228 -2.19 15.05 6.79
C LEU A 228 -3.12 16.14 7.31
N LYS A 229 -3.42 16.16 8.61
CA LYS A 229 -4.36 17.17 9.15
C LYS A 229 -3.70 18.45 9.63
N LYS A 230 -2.41 18.37 9.93
CA LYS A 230 -1.63 19.54 10.42
C LYS A 230 -1.10 20.40 9.30
#